data_72aba503d9ecd0c787bdece17d0faec2
#
_entry.id   72aba503d9ecd0c787bdece17d0faec2
#
_cell.length_a   1.000
_cell.length_b   1.000
_cell.length_c   1.000
_cell.angle_alpha   90.00
_cell.angle_beta   90.00
_cell.angle_gamma   90.00
#
_symmetry.space_group_name_H-M   'P 1'
#
loop_
_entity.id
_entity.type
_entity.pdbx_description
1 polymer ?
#
loop_
_entity_poly.entity_id
_entity_poly.type
_entity_poly.pdbx_seq_one_letter_code
_entity_poly.pdbx_strand_id
1 'polypeptide(L)'
;MNKKTFTMVSLFLMSVLILSACGTLRDTADKNEKLNETLPYYELNTADYSEISYDGTTYVITDICLNRTDLEEEIGQVSKRFKNVEGKDFSFGYVYRIENVDISVAVAVNVNNEYRQATAKDTTD
;
A
#
# COMPACT_ATOMS: atom_id res chain seq x y z
N MET A 1 45.93 -16.23 25.25
CA MET A 1 44.60 -15.73 25.11
C MET A 1 43.59 -16.86 25.16
N ASN A 2 42.57 -16.75 25.97
CA ASN A 2 41.65 -17.83 26.23
C ASN A 2 40.60 -17.96 25.14
N LYS A 3 40.48 -19.14 24.56
CA LYS A 3 39.44 -19.48 23.59
C LYS A 3 38.01 -19.23 24.13
N LYS A 4 37.81 -19.42 25.43
CA LYS A 4 36.54 -19.19 26.10
C LYS A 4 36.06 -17.72 26.04
N THR A 5 36.98 -16.76 26.16
CA THR A 5 36.66 -15.34 26.09
C THR A 5 36.21 -14.94 24.68
N PHE A 6 36.85 -15.48 23.66
CA PHE A 6 36.52 -15.25 22.28
C PHE A 6 35.11 -15.78 21.94
N THR A 7 34.76 -16.96 22.42
CA THR A 7 33.44 -17.59 22.22
C THR A 7 32.31 -16.76 22.86
N MET A 8 32.55 -16.23 24.06
CA MET A 8 31.57 -15.36 24.74
C MET A 8 31.30 -14.07 23.99
N VAL A 9 32.31 -13.44 23.47
CA VAL A 9 32.16 -12.20 22.67
C VAL A 9 31.34 -12.46 21.40
N SER A 10 31.61 -13.59 20.73
CA SER A 10 30.85 -13.97 19.53
C SER A 10 29.37 -14.20 19.82
N LEU A 11 29.02 -14.87 20.90
CA LEU A 11 27.64 -15.11 21.33
C LEU A 11 26.94 -13.80 21.67
N PHE A 12 27.61 -12.88 22.32
CA PHE A 12 27.06 -11.56 22.66
C PHE A 12 26.73 -10.74 21.42
N LEU A 13 27.61 -10.75 20.42
CA LEU A 13 27.39 -10.07 19.14
C LEU A 13 26.17 -10.61 18.38
N MET A 14 25.98 -11.92 18.36
CA MET A 14 24.79 -12.54 17.75
C MET A 14 23.49 -12.12 18.45
N SER A 15 23.50 -12.04 19.77
CA SER A 15 22.35 -11.60 20.55
C SER A 15 21.95 -10.16 20.22
N VAL A 16 22.91 -9.26 20.07
CA VAL A 16 22.67 -7.86 19.71
C VAL A 16 22.06 -7.74 18.31
N LEU A 17 22.51 -8.54 17.35
CA LEU A 17 21.97 -8.56 16.00
C LEU A 17 20.49 -8.97 15.96
N ILE A 18 20.10 -9.97 16.76
CA ILE A 18 18.71 -10.42 16.85
C ILE A 18 17.81 -9.31 17.41
N LEU A 19 18.26 -8.58 18.42
CA LEU A 19 17.53 -7.46 19.01
C LEU A 19 17.34 -6.31 18.01
N SER A 20 18.34 -6.03 17.18
CA SER A 20 18.26 -5.01 16.14
C SER A 20 17.20 -5.36 15.09
N ALA A 21 17.09 -6.62 14.68
CA ALA A 21 16.08 -7.07 13.74
C ALA A 21 14.67 -6.87 14.28
N CYS A 22 14.41 -7.16 15.55
CA CYS A 22 13.12 -6.92 16.18
C CYS A 22 12.78 -5.43 16.25
N GLY A 23 13.74 -4.57 16.54
CA GLY A 23 13.55 -3.12 16.54
C GLY A 23 13.14 -2.58 15.18
N THR A 24 13.75 -3.07 14.10
CA THR A 24 13.44 -2.66 12.74
C THR A 24 11.99 -3.01 12.36
N LEU A 25 11.49 -4.16 12.75
CA LEU A 25 10.11 -4.58 12.49
C LEU A 25 9.10 -3.67 13.20
N ARG A 26 9.36 -3.26 14.42
CA ARG A 26 8.51 -2.31 15.16
C ARG A 26 8.45 -0.95 14.48
N ASP A 27 9.59 -0.43 14.05
CA ASP A 27 9.66 0.85 13.35
C ASP A 27 8.83 0.84 12.06
N THR A 28 8.85 -0.27 11.32
CA THR A 28 8.05 -0.43 10.10
C THR A 28 6.55 -0.43 10.41
N ALA A 29 6.12 -1.12 11.46
CA ALA A 29 4.72 -1.15 11.89
C ALA A 29 4.23 0.24 12.31
N ASP A 30 5.03 1.00 13.08
CA ASP A 30 4.71 2.35 13.50
C ASP A 30 4.58 3.32 12.30
N LYS A 31 5.45 3.17 11.30
CA LYS A 31 5.35 3.96 10.06
C LYS A 31 4.07 3.69 9.31
N ASN A 32 3.63 2.44 9.23
CA ASN A 32 2.38 2.06 8.55
C ASN A 32 1.16 2.66 9.26
N GLU A 33 1.11 2.67 10.58
CA GLU A 33 0.05 3.31 11.34
C GLU A 33 -0.02 4.81 11.07
N LYS A 34 1.10 5.50 11.10
CA LYS A 34 1.19 6.93 10.80
C LYS A 34 0.76 7.24 9.39
N LEU A 35 1.14 6.38 8.43
CA LEU A 35 0.75 6.52 7.03
C LEU A 35 -0.77 6.44 6.90
N ASN A 36 -1.42 5.47 7.56
CA ASN A 36 -2.87 5.32 7.55
C ASN A 36 -3.59 6.55 8.10
N GLU A 37 -3.05 7.20 9.11
CA GLU A 37 -3.64 8.39 9.72
C GLU A 37 -3.51 9.64 8.84
N THR A 38 -2.47 9.73 8.02
CA THR A 38 -2.15 10.94 7.25
C THR A 38 -2.62 10.90 5.81
N LEU A 39 -2.85 9.72 5.24
CA LEU A 39 -3.26 9.60 3.85
C LEU A 39 -4.73 9.97 3.66
N PRO A 40 -5.05 10.77 2.62
CA PRO A 40 -6.44 11.12 2.34
C PRO A 40 -7.24 9.90 1.88
N TYR A 41 -8.53 9.91 2.16
CA TYR A 41 -9.44 8.86 1.73
C TYR A 41 -10.00 9.17 0.34
N TYR A 42 -9.87 8.21 -0.56
CA TYR A 42 -10.54 8.21 -1.85
C TYR A 42 -11.93 7.60 -1.66
N GLU A 43 -12.94 8.23 -2.22
CA GLU A 43 -14.30 7.73 -2.13
C GLU A 43 -14.52 6.63 -3.16
N LEU A 44 -15.09 5.52 -2.70
CA LEU A 44 -15.45 4.39 -3.56
C LEU A 44 -16.89 4.53 -4.02
N ASN A 45 -17.14 4.38 -5.31
CA ASN A 45 -18.50 4.31 -5.83
C ASN A 45 -19.15 3.02 -5.37
N THR A 46 -20.14 3.10 -4.49
CA THR A 46 -20.78 1.94 -3.88
C THR A 46 -21.89 1.32 -4.73
N ALA A 47 -22.21 1.92 -5.88
CA ALA A 47 -23.20 1.36 -6.79
C ALA A 47 -22.65 0.15 -7.56
N ASP A 48 -21.41 0.25 -8.06
CA ASP A 48 -20.78 -0.81 -8.86
C ASP A 48 -19.31 -1.09 -8.51
N TYR A 49 -18.74 -0.32 -7.57
CA TYR A 49 -17.34 -0.47 -7.10
C TYR A 49 -16.29 -0.34 -8.20
N SER A 50 -16.62 0.35 -9.29
CA SER A 50 -15.73 0.50 -10.44
C SER A 50 -14.97 1.82 -10.48
N GLU A 51 -15.27 2.76 -9.58
CA GLU A 51 -14.69 4.09 -9.59
C GLU A 51 -14.27 4.51 -8.19
N ILE A 52 -13.16 5.25 -8.14
CA ILE A 52 -12.72 5.95 -6.92
C ILE A 52 -12.58 7.43 -7.27
N SER A 53 -12.81 8.31 -6.31
CA SER A 53 -12.72 9.76 -6.54
C SER A 53 -12.06 10.47 -5.38
N TYR A 54 -11.31 11.51 -5.70
CA TYR A 54 -10.66 12.38 -4.74
C TYR A 54 -10.40 13.74 -5.37
N ASP A 55 -10.69 14.80 -4.62
CA ASP A 55 -10.42 16.20 -5.00
C ASP A 55 -10.95 16.56 -6.39
N GLY A 56 -12.19 16.13 -6.67
CA GLY A 56 -12.87 16.44 -7.93
C GLY A 56 -12.46 15.56 -9.12
N THR A 57 -11.51 14.67 -8.94
CA THR A 57 -11.11 13.72 -9.99
C THR A 57 -11.70 12.35 -9.73
N THR A 58 -12.32 11.76 -10.73
CA THR A 58 -12.85 10.40 -10.69
C THR A 58 -11.96 9.50 -11.54
N TYR A 59 -11.58 8.36 -10.99
CA TYR A 59 -10.74 7.37 -11.66
C TYR A 59 -11.53 6.09 -11.87
N VAL A 60 -11.51 5.55 -13.07
CA VAL A 60 -12.15 4.27 -13.41
C VAL A 60 -11.13 3.15 -13.19
N ILE A 61 -11.45 2.19 -12.33
CA ILE A 61 -10.60 1.04 -12.06
C ILE A 61 -10.66 0.10 -13.26
N THR A 62 -9.51 -0.22 -13.82
CA THR A 62 -9.39 -1.08 -15.01
C THR A 62 -8.93 -2.47 -14.64
N ASP A 63 -8.92 -3.38 -15.61
CA ASP A 63 -8.38 -4.73 -15.47
C ASP A 63 -6.86 -4.80 -15.65
N ILE A 64 -6.22 -3.66 -15.89
CA ILE A 64 -4.77 -3.59 -16.06
C ILE A 64 -4.10 -3.79 -14.71
N CYS A 65 -3.39 -4.91 -14.55
CA CYS A 65 -2.62 -5.20 -13.34
C CYS A 65 -1.21 -4.68 -13.49
N LEU A 66 -0.74 -4.02 -12.43
CA LEU A 66 0.59 -3.44 -12.37
C LEU A 66 1.46 -4.22 -11.38
N ASN A 67 2.77 -4.17 -11.58
CA ASN A 67 3.74 -4.74 -10.66
C ASN A 67 4.08 -3.72 -9.57
N ARG A 68 4.48 -4.20 -8.39
CA ARG A 68 4.91 -3.30 -7.31
C ARG A 68 6.05 -2.38 -7.74
N THR A 69 6.92 -2.85 -8.64
CA THR A 69 8.04 -2.07 -9.18
C THR A 69 7.62 -0.93 -10.09
N ASP A 70 6.38 -0.93 -10.58
CA ASP A 70 5.83 0.16 -11.39
C ASP A 70 5.25 1.29 -10.53
N LEU A 71 5.22 1.13 -9.22
CA LEU A 71 4.58 2.05 -8.28
C LEU A 71 5.60 2.85 -7.50
N GLU A 72 5.24 4.10 -7.21
CA GLU A 72 5.98 4.97 -6.32
C GLU A 72 5.30 4.98 -4.94
N GLU A 73 5.22 6.13 -4.29
CA GLU A 73 4.69 6.26 -2.94
C GLU A 73 3.16 6.13 -2.87
N GLU A 74 2.66 5.78 -1.69
CA GLU A 74 1.24 5.83 -1.38
C GLU A 74 0.78 7.30 -1.34
N ILE A 75 -0.33 7.59 -2.03
CA ILE A 75 -0.90 8.94 -2.09
C ILE A 75 -2.30 9.01 -1.50
N GLY A 76 -2.88 7.88 -1.16
CA GLY A 76 -4.21 7.82 -0.57
C GLY A 76 -4.59 6.42 -0.15
N GLN A 77 -5.82 6.28 0.31
CA GLN A 77 -6.36 5.00 0.73
C GLN A 77 -7.86 4.94 0.52
N VAL A 78 -8.36 3.77 0.21
CA VAL A 78 -9.80 3.49 0.15
C VAL A 78 -10.24 2.78 1.43
N SER A 79 -9.48 1.78 1.87
CA SER A 79 -9.62 1.05 3.14
C SER A 79 -11.04 0.53 3.40
N LYS A 80 -11.60 -0.14 2.42
CA LYS A 80 -12.93 -0.75 2.54
C LYS A 80 -12.90 -2.24 2.28
N ARG A 81 -13.68 -2.97 3.08
CA ARG A 81 -13.94 -4.39 2.90
C ARG A 81 -15.44 -4.62 2.84
N PHE A 82 -15.86 -5.42 1.91
CA PHE A 82 -17.26 -5.79 1.78
C PHE A 82 -17.38 -7.12 1.04
N LYS A 83 -18.58 -7.73 1.11
CA LYS A 83 -18.89 -8.91 0.31
C LYS A 83 -19.73 -8.50 -0.89
N ASN A 84 -19.39 -9.01 -2.07
CA ASN A 84 -20.19 -8.78 -3.25
C ASN A 84 -21.46 -9.65 -3.23
N VAL A 85 -22.31 -9.50 -4.25
CA VAL A 85 -23.56 -10.27 -4.37
C VAL A 85 -23.34 -11.78 -4.43
N GLU A 86 -22.16 -12.23 -4.85
CA GLU A 86 -21.78 -13.64 -4.90
C GLU A 86 -21.21 -14.15 -3.58
N GLY A 87 -21.12 -13.30 -2.57
CA GLY A 87 -20.57 -13.65 -1.27
C GLY A 87 -19.06 -13.66 -1.19
N LYS A 88 -18.37 -13.18 -2.21
CA LYS A 88 -16.91 -13.06 -2.22
C LYS A 88 -16.46 -11.79 -1.50
N ASP A 89 -15.39 -11.90 -0.73
CA ASP A 89 -14.79 -10.76 -0.06
C ASP A 89 -14.07 -9.86 -1.06
N PHE A 90 -14.37 -8.57 -1.00
CA PHE A 90 -13.66 -7.53 -1.74
C PHE A 90 -12.97 -6.60 -0.77
N SER A 91 -11.69 -6.31 -1.02
CA SER A 91 -10.94 -5.36 -0.21
C SER A 91 -10.26 -4.34 -1.09
N PHE A 92 -10.35 -3.07 -0.68
CA PHE A 92 -9.66 -1.95 -1.30
C PHE A 92 -8.65 -1.42 -0.28
N GLY A 93 -7.42 -1.20 -0.73
CA GLY A 93 -6.35 -0.75 0.14
C GLY A 93 -5.85 0.65 -0.24
N TYR A 94 -4.53 0.76 -0.41
CA TYR A 94 -3.88 2.03 -0.72
C TYR A 94 -4.00 2.41 -2.18
N VAL A 95 -3.89 3.72 -2.43
CA VAL A 95 -3.76 4.30 -3.76
C VAL A 95 -2.32 4.76 -3.93
N TYR A 96 -1.70 4.44 -5.06
CA TYR A 96 -0.29 4.68 -5.32
C TYR A 96 -0.12 5.55 -6.56
N ARG A 97 0.96 6.34 -6.55
CA ARG A 97 1.44 6.99 -7.76
C ARG A 97 2.11 5.94 -8.66
N ILE A 98 1.85 6.02 -9.96
CA ILE A 98 2.49 5.14 -10.96
C ILE A 98 3.72 5.86 -11.49
N GLU A 99 4.85 5.14 -11.62
CA GLU A 99 6.10 5.67 -12.12
C GLU A 99 5.90 6.30 -13.50
N ASN A 100 6.38 7.54 -13.66
CA ASN A 100 6.31 8.32 -14.91
C ASN A 100 4.88 8.65 -15.38
N VAL A 101 3.88 8.52 -14.52
CA VAL A 101 2.49 8.86 -14.83
C VAL A 101 2.00 9.94 -13.87
N ASP A 102 1.47 11.02 -14.40
CA ASP A 102 0.88 12.07 -13.58
C ASP A 102 -0.43 11.61 -12.95
N ILE A 103 -0.69 12.02 -11.71
CA ILE A 103 -1.91 11.63 -10.99
C ILE A 103 -3.18 12.16 -11.66
N SER A 104 -3.08 13.19 -12.50
CA SER A 104 -4.21 13.68 -13.30
C SER A 104 -4.59 12.72 -14.43
N VAL A 105 -3.72 11.76 -14.77
CA VAL A 105 -3.93 10.78 -15.83
C VAL A 105 -4.38 9.44 -15.27
N ALA A 106 -3.64 8.91 -14.31
CA ALA A 106 -3.94 7.61 -13.72
C ALA A 106 -3.23 7.44 -12.37
N VAL A 107 -3.80 6.57 -11.55
CA VAL A 107 -3.21 6.12 -10.28
C VAL A 107 -3.34 4.61 -10.22
N ALA A 108 -2.67 3.98 -9.25
CA ALA A 108 -2.86 2.56 -8.98
C ALA A 108 -3.63 2.39 -7.68
N VAL A 109 -4.51 1.40 -7.62
CA VAL A 109 -5.28 1.08 -6.42
C VAL A 109 -5.13 -0.41 -6.11
N ASN A 110 -4.95 -0.73 -4.84
CA ASN A 110 -4.91 -2.12 -4.39
C ASN A 110 -6.34 -2.64 -4.29
N VAL A 111 -6.66 -3.64 -5.10
CA VAL A 111 -7.95 -4.34 -5.09
C VAL A 111 -7.67 -5.82 -4.91
N ASN A 112 -8.11 -6.41 -3.80
CA ASN A 112 -7.90 -7.83 -3.48
C ASN A 112 -6.42 -8.25 -3.57
N ASN A 113 -5.52 -7.41 -3.05
CA ASN A 113 -4.06 -7.62 -3.09
C ASN A 113 -3.44 -7.56 -4.48
N GLU A 114 -4.16 -7.05 -5.47
CA GLU A 114 -3.64 -6.76 -6.80
C GLU A 114 -3.57 -5.25 -7.01
N TYR A 115 -2.53 -4.78 -7.70
CA TYR A 115 -2.41 -3.36 -8.04
C TYR A 115 -3.04 -3.14 -9.42
N ARG A 116 -4.15 -2.44 -9.45
CA ARG A 116 -4.88 -2.15 -10.68
C ARG A 116 -4.72 -0.69 -11.07
N GLN A 117 -4.56 -0.43 -12.35
CA GLN A 117 -4.54 0.92 -12.86
C GLN A 117 -5.94 1.50 -12.82
N ALA A 118 -6.08 2.69 -12.26
CA ALA A 118 -7.31 3.47 -12.27
C ALA A 118 -7.07 4.73 -13.10
N THR A 119 -7.80 4.87 -14.19
CA THR A 119 -7.61 5.94 -15.17
C THR A 119 -8.56 7.08 -14.91
N ALA A 120 -8.05 8.31 -14.90
CA ALA A 120 -8.85 9.50 -14.68
C ALA A 120 -9.91 9.61 -15.77
N LYS A 121 -11.15 9.83 -15.32
CA LYS A 121 -12.29 10.02 -16.21
C LYS A 121 -12.20 11.40 -16.84
N ASP A 122 -12.38 11.47 -18.15
CA ASP A 122 -12.41 12.76 -18.83
C ASP A 122 -13.69 13.49 -18.46
N THR A 123 -13.55 14.65 -17.83
CA THR A 123 -14.68 15.46 -17.35
C THR A 123 -15.04 16.61 -18.27
N THR A 124 -14.45 16.66 -19.46
CA THR A 124 -14.67 17.76 -20.41
C THR A 124 -15.88 17.57 -21.33
N ASP A 125 -16.72 16.63 -21.04
CA ASP A 125 -17.96 16.40 -21.77
C ASP A 125 -19.11 17.29 -21.28
#